data_becb3ff0e26c7a1262505dab7de3f236
#
_entry.id   becb3ff0e26c7a1262505dab7de3f236
#
_cell.length_a   1.000
_cell.length_b   1.000
_cell.length_c   1.000
_cell.angle_alpha   90.00
_cell.angle_beta   90.00
_cell.angle_gamma   90.00
#
_symmetry.space_group_name_H-M   'P 1'
#
loop_
_entity.id
_entity.type
_entity.pdbx_description
1 polymer ?
#
loop_
_entity_poly.entity_id
_entity_poly.type
_entity_poly.pdbx_seq_one_letter_code
_entity_poly.pdbx_strand_id
1 'polypeptide(L)'
;MEIKTDAIVLRSIDYKDNDKILTLFSPELGKITAGIKGVKKPKAKLAFSAQPFCFAEYILAERGGRYTVTGAYLHESFFALRTDILRFYAACAAAEICLGVLTENENYNGLFIGLIECLKALALTELDSAEALIAFALIALRESGYPIDLGYLEECDGEIGDRLWFDFSDGRFTAFDRCVQGERASVCTYHTLRKCAGLAYDEEMLLGGTKRALRLLKAFLMEKTEETYENFGEFIRLLED
;
A
#
# COMPACT_ATOMS: atom_id res chain seq x y z
N MET A 1 19.12 -24.39 4.85
CA MET A 1 17.79 -24.72 5.40
C MET A 1 16.76 -24.44 4.31
N GLU A 2 15.64 -25.17 4.28
CA GLU A 2 14.53 -24.88 3.36
C GLU A 2 13.37 -24.32 4.17
N ILE A 3 12.79 -23.22 3.70
CA ILE A 3 11.69 -22.53 4.35
C ILE A 3 10.54 -22.45 3.35
N LYS A 4 9.32 -22.73 3.80
CA LYS A 4 8.09 -22.48 3.03
C LYS A 4 7.34 -21.34 3.68
N THR A 5 6.92 -20.38 2.88
CA THR A 5 6.15 -19.23 3.36
C THR A 5 5.26 -18.67 2.27
N ASP A 6 4.09 -18.22 2.64
CA ASP A 6 3.25 -17.40 1.77
C ASP A 6 3.89 -16.02 1.61
N ALA A 7 3.93 -15.53 0.37
CA ALA A 7 4.46 -14.20 0.12
C ALA A 7 3.90 -13.56 -1.14
N ILE A 8 3.96 -12.23 -1.19
CA ILE A 8 3.63 -11.41 -2.34
C ILE A 8 4.90 -10.75 -2.88
N VAL A 9 5.08 -10.73 -4.21
CA VAL A 9 6.18 -10.00 -4.84
C VAL A 9 5.87 -8.51 -4.84
N LEU A 10 6.57 -7.74 -4.01
CA LEU A 10 6.48 -6.28 -4.02
C LEU A 10 7.32 -5.65 -5.12
N ARG A 11 8.50 -6.23 -5.39
CA ARG A 11 9.45 -5.72 -6.38
C ARG A 11 10.19 -6.87 -7.06
N SER A 12 10.43 -6.73 -8.37
CA SER A 12 11.16 -7.70 -9.17
C SER A 12 12.15 -6.97 -10.07
N ILE A 13 13.45 -7.24 -9.89
CA ILE A 13 14.54 -6.55 -10.59
C ILE A 13 15.33 -7.57 -11.40
N ASP A 14 15.68 -7.24 -12.64
CA ASP A 14 16.55 -8.05 -13.46
C ASP A 14 17.94 -8.13 -12.85
N TYR A 15 18.48 -9.33 -12.77
CA TYR A 15 19.83 -9.61 -12.27
C TYR A 15 20.54 -10.60 -13.18
N LYS A 16 21.70 -10.22 -13.71
CA LYS A 16 22.40 -10.97 -14.76
C LYS A 16 21.49 -11.23 -15.97
N ASP A 17 21.91 -12.13 -16.85
CA ASP A 17 21.20 -12.37 -18.11
C ASP A 17 19.83 -13.04 -17.94
N ASN A 18 19.74 -13.98 -16.99
CA ASN A 18 18.56 -14.86 -16.86
C ASN A 18 17.92 -14.88 -15.47
N ASP A 19 18.48 -14.15 -14.51
CA ASP A 19 18.07 -14.19 -13.11
C ASP A 19 17.31 -12.91 -12.73
N LYS A 20 16.59 -12.96 -11.59
CA LYS A 20 15.99 -11.80 -10.98
C LYS A 20 16.27 -11.79 -9.48
N ILE A 21 16.16 -10.60 -8.87
CA ILE A 21 16.07 -10.40 -7.44
C ILE A 21 14.66 -9.95 -7.12
N LEU A 22 14.03 -10.63 -6.18
CA LEU A 22 12.68 -10.35 -5.72
C LEU A 22 12.74 -9.72 -4.33
N THR A 23 11.93 -8.70 -4.10
CA THR A 23 11.55 -8.29 -2.75
C THR A 23 10.17 -8.88 -2.48
N LEU A 24 10.13 -9.81 -1.53
CA LEU A 24 8.93 -10.51 -1.12
C LEU A 24 8.43 -9.93 0.22
N PHE A 25 7.13 -9.88 0.38
CA PHE A 25 6.48 -9.64 1.65
C PHE A 25 5.83 -10.94 2.13
N SER A 26 6.27 -11.44 3.26
CA SER A 26 5.71 -12.60 3.96
C SER A 26 5.10 -12.16 5.30
N PRO A 27 3.95 -12.72 5.72
CA PRO A 27 3.37 -12.38 7.01
C PRO A 27 4.26 -12.78 8.19
N GLU A 28 5.02 -13.87 8.06
CA GLU A 28 5.85 -14.41 9.14
C GLU A 28 7.28 -13.86 9.15
N LEU A 29 7.83 -13.58 7.97
CA LEU A 29 9.23 -13.19 7.80
C LEU A 29 9.40 -11.70 7.43
N GLY A 30 8.29 -10.95 7.29
CA GLY A 30 8.33 -9.55 6.89
C GLY A 30 8.88 -9.35 5.48
N LYS A 31 9.77 -8.39 5.31
CA LYS A 31 10.43 -8.07 4.04
C LYS A 31 11.63 -8.99 3.77
N ILE A 32 11.59 -9.74 2.67
CA ILE A 32 12.62 -10.70 2.27
C ILE A 32 13.20 -10.33 0.91
N THR A 33 14.51 -10.36 0.80
CA THR A 33 15.19 -10.28 -0.51
C THR A 33 15.64 -11.69 -0.93
N ALA A 34 15.12 -12.17 -2.06
CA ALA A 34 15.42 -13.52 -2.58
C ALA A 34 15.85 -13.48 -4.04
N GLY A 35 16.91 -14.21 -4.37
CA GLY A 35 17.31 -14.45 -5.75
C GLY A 35 16.47 -15.55 -6.39
N ILE A 36 16.12 -15.41 -7.68
CA ILE A 36 15.49 -16.47 -8.47
C ILE A 36 16.28 -16.68 -9.76
N LYS A 37 16.74 -17.92 -9.99
CA LYS A 37 17.68 -18.22 -11.08
C LYS A 37 16.97 -18.71 -12.34
N GLY A 38 17.47 -18.30 -13.50
CA GLY A 38 17.03 -18.80 -14.79
C GLY A 38 15.60 -18.44 -15.17
N VAL A 39 14.97 -17.53 -14.44
CA VAL A 39 13.54 -17.22 -14.56
C VAL A 39 13.18 -16.47 -15.84
N LYS A 40 14.17 -15.85 -16.49
CA LYS A 40 14.00 -15.15 -17.78
C LYS A 40 14.21 -16.07 -18.99
N LYS A 41 14.63 -17.35 -18.78
CA LYS A 41 14.82 -18.29 -19.89
C LYS A 41 13.49 -18.66 -20.51
N PRO A 42 13.43 -18.89 -21.83
CA PRO A 42 12.24 -19.46 -22.46
C PRO A 42 11.82 -20.77 -21.75
N LYS A 43 10.53 -20.90 -21.46
CA LYS A 43 9.93 -22.07 -20.75
C LYS A 43 10.39 -22.23 -19.29
N ALA A 44 10.87 -21.16 -18.62
CA ALA A 44 11.17 -21.20 -17.19
C ALA A 44 9.91 -21.51 -16.38
N LYS A 45 9.92 -22.62 -15.63
CA LYS A 45 8.74 -23.08 -14.85
C LYS A 45 8.30 -22.07 -13.78
N LEU A 46 9.23 -21.31 -13.23
CA LEU A 46 8.99 -20.32 -12.19
C LEU A 46 8.85 -18.87 -12.71
N ALA A 47 8.67 -18.67 -14.03
CA ALA A 47 8.55 -17.32 -14.59
C ALA A 47 7.38 -16.53 -13.99
N PHE A 48 6.28 -17.19 -13.66
CA PHE A 48 5.11 -16.57 -13.05
C PHE A 48 5.41 -16.00 -11.66
N SER A 49 6.20 -16.72 -10.85
CA SER A 49 6.48 -16.37 -9.46
C SER A 49 7.43 -15.18 -9.32
N ALA A 50 8.00 -14.69 -10.41
CA ALA A 50 8.85 -13.51 -10.43
C ALA A 50 8.13 -12.25 -10.95
N GLN A 51 6.83 -12.33 -11.16
CA GLN A 51 6.02 -11.18 -11.58
C GLN A 51 5.61 -10.34 -10.37
N PRO A 52 5.60 -9.00 -10.47
CA PRO A 52 5.04 -8.15 -9.43
C PRO A 52 3.60 -8.57 -9.09
N PHE A 53 3.25 -8.46 -7.82
CA PHE A 53 1.97 -8.83 -7.21
C PHE A 53 1.68 -10.33 -7.17
N CYS A 54 2.55 -11.20 -7.71
CA CYS A 54 2.33 -12.64 -7.61
C CYS A 54 2.27 -13.06 -6.13
N PHE A 55 1.12 -13.61 -5.72
CA PHE A 55 0.90 -14.22 -4.42
C PHE A 55 1.03 -15.72 -4.55
N ALA A 56 1.98 -16.32 -3.81
CA ALA A 56 2.30 -17.73 -3.89
C ALA A 56 2.89 -18.26 -2.57
N GLU A 57 2.81 -19.57 -2.32
CA GLU A 57 3.69 -20.25 -1.37
C GLU A 57 5.07 -20.37 -2.01
N TYR A 58 6.07 -19.71 -1.45
CA TYR A 58 7.45 -19.77 -1.91
C TYR A 58 8.25 -20.80 -1.12
N ILE A 59 9.08 -21.58 -1.82
CA ILE A 59 10.08 -22.44 -1.24
C ILE A 59 11.43 -21.74 -1.36
N LEU A 60 12.00 -21.38 -0.21
CA LEU A 60 13.21 -20.59 -0.10
C LEU A 60 14.35 -21.46 0.45
N ALA A 61 15.45 -21.60 -0.30
CA ALA A 61 16.70 -22.13 0.24
C ALA A 61 17.47 -20.98 0.91
N GLU A 62 17.76 -21.11 2.19
CA GLU A 62 18.57 -20.16 2.96
C GLU A 62 20.00 -20.68 3.08
N ARG A 63 20.98 -19.80 2.75
CA ARG A 63 22.41 -20.06 2.91
C ARG A 63 23.16 -18.78 3.26
N GLY A 64 23.68 -18.70 4.47
CA GLY A 64 24.48 -17.57 4.94
C GLY A 64 23.72 -16.24 4.90
N GLY A 65 22.47 -16.24 5.36
CA GLY A 65 21.59 -15.08 5.40
C GLY A 65 21.02 -14.65 4.03
N ARG A 66 21.21 -15.46 2.98
CA ARG A 66 20.71 -15.20 1.63
C ARG A 66 19.64 -16.20 1.24
N TYR A 67 18.56 -15.70 0.70
CA TYR A 67 17.45 -16.52 0.21
C TYR A 67 17.53 -16.73 -1.30
N THR A 68 17.17 -17.93 -1.74
CA THR A 68 17.02 -18.29 -3.16
C THR A 68 15.70 -19.02 -3.33
N VAL A 69 14.85 -18.56 -4.24
CA VAL A 69 13.61 -19.24 -4.60
C VAL A 69 13.97 -20.52 -5.37
N THR A 70 13.57 -21.67 -4.82
CA THR A 70 13.76 -23.00 -5.43
C THR A 70 12.45 -23.60 -5.96
N GLY A 71 11.31 -23.11 -5.46
CA GLY A 71 9.97 -23.50 -5.90
C GLY A 71 8.94 -22.45 -5.54
N ALA A 72 7.78 -22.54 -6.17
CA ALA A 72 6.62 -21.72 -5.86
C ALA A 72 5.32 -22.41 -6.27
N TYR A 73 4.28 -22.25 -5.45
CA TYR A 73 2.90 -22.68 -5.75
C TYR A 73 2.00 -21.46 -5.79
N LEU A 74 1.44 -21.18 -6.95
CA LEU A 74 0.63 -20.00 -7.18
C LEU A 74 -0.68 -20.05 -6.39
N HIS A 75 -0.99 -18.98 -5.65
CA HIS A 75 -2.31 -18.71 -5.11
C HIS A 75 -3.09 -17.77 -6.03
N GLU A 76 -2.51 -16.60 -6.36
CA GLU A 76 -3.13 -15.62 -7.24
C GLU A 76 -2.07 -14.79 -7.98
N SER A 77 -2.30 -14.53 -9.26
CA SER A 77 -1.38 -13.76 -10.10
C SER A 77 -1.73 -12.28 -10.21
N PHE A 78 -2.97 -11.94 -9.87
CA PHE A 78 -3.56 -10.60 -10.07
C PHE A 78 -3.31 -10.04 -11.48
N PHE A 79 -3.37 -10.93 -12.49
CA PHE A 79 -3.05 -10.57 -13.88
C PHE A 79 -3.97 -9.46 -14.41
N ALA A 80 -5.23 -9.43 -13.96
CA ALA A 80 -6.22 -8.43 -14.37
C ALA A 80 -5.75 -6.99 -14.11
N LEU A 81 -4.91 -6.75 -13.10
CA LEU A 81 -4.35 -5.42 -12.83
C LEU A 81 -3.61 -4.81 -14.02
N ARG A 82 -3.06 -5.66 -14.92
CA ARG A 82 -2.27 -5.21 -16.08
C ARG A 82 -3.12 -4.73 -17.25
N THR A 83 -4.43 -4.92 -17.18
CA THR A 83 -5.37 -4.53 -18.24
C THR A 83 -5.92 -3.11 -18.06
N ASP A 84 -5.70 -2.50 -16.90
CA ASP A 84 -6.16 -1.16 -16.55
C ASP A 84 -5.04 -0.36 -15.89
N ILE A 85 -4.73 0.80 -16.44
CA ILE A 85 -3.58 1.60 -16.01
C ILE A 85 -3.77 2.17 -14.59
N LEU A 86 -4.98 2.60 -14.23
CA LEU A 86 -5.26 3.14 -12.90
C LEU A 86 -5.16 2.03 -11.84
N ARG A 87 -5.76 0.86 -12.10
CA ARG A 87 -5.65 -0.31 -11.21
C ARG A 87 -4.21 -0.76 -11.03
N PHE A 88 -3.43 -0.74 -12.11
CA PHE A 88 -2.02 -1.11 -12.07
C PHE A 88 -1.19 -0.16 -11.22
N TYR A 89 -1.34 1.16 -11.42
CA TYR A 89 -0.59 2.14 -10.63
C TYR A 89 -1.06 2.21 -9.17
N ALA A 90 -2.34 1.99 -8.89
CA ALA A 90 -2.82 1.84 -7.52
C ALA A 90 -2.16 0.63 -6.82
N ALA A 91 -2.04 -0.51 -7.52
CA ALA A 91 -1.34 -1.68 -6.99
C ALA A 91 0.17 -1.43 -6.80
N CYS A 92 0.82 -0.70 -7.73
CA CYS A 92 2.22 -0.27 -7.56
C CYS A 92 2.38 0.64 -6.35
N ALA A 93 1.47 1.59 -6.13
CA ALA A 93 1.46 2.46 -4.96
C ALA A 93 1.27 1.67 -3.65
N ALA A 94 0.36 0.69 -3.63
CA ALA A 94 0.18 -0.19 -2.47
C ALA A 94 1.44 -1.00 -2.15
N ALA A 95 2.11 -1.56 -3.17
CA ALA A 95 3.38 -2.27 -2.97
C ALA A 95 4.51 -1.33 -2.50
N GLU A 96 4.54 -0.10 -3.00
CA GLU A 96 5.50 0.94 -2.59
C GLU A 96 5.29 1.37 -1.13
N ILE A 97 4.02 1.51 -0.68
CA ILE A 97 3.69 1.74 0.74
C ILE A 97 4.26 0.61 1.60
N CYS A 98 4.04 -0.66 1.22
CA CYS A 98 4.62 -1.79 1.95
C CYS A 98 6.16 -1.71 2.00
N LEU A 99 6.82 -1.34 0.90
CA LEU A 99 8.29 -1.21 0.89
C LEU A 99 8.79 -0.15 1.86
N GLY A 100 8.05 0.94 2.06
CA GLY A 100 8.39 2.03 2.97
C GLY A 100 8.11 1.74 4.45
N VAL A 101 7.08 0.93 4.76
CA VAL A 101 6.68 0.67 6.16
C VAL A 101 7.24 -0.64 6.71
N LEU A 102 7.62 -1.60 5.85
CA LEU A 102 8.11 -2.90 6.28
C LEU A 102 9.57 -2.84 6.75
N THR A 103 9.83 -3.38 7.93
CA THR A 103 11.15 -3.70 8.43
C THR A 103 11.44 -5.20 8.27
N GLU A 104 12.70 -5.60 8.45
CA GLU A 104 13.09 -7.01 8.40
C GLU A 104 12.75 -7.70 9.73
N ASN A 105 12.32 -8.97 9.64
CA ASN A 105 12.07 -9.86 10.79
C ASN A 105 10.97 -9.39 11.76
N GLU A 106 10.03 -8.58 11.30
CA GLU A 106 8.84 -8.24 12.06
C GLU A 106 7.59 -8.89 11.46
N ASN A 107 6.59 -9.11 12.32
CA ASN A 107 5.32 -9.71 11.92
C ASN A 107 4.32 -8.62 11.54
N TYR A 108 3.82 -8.68 10.31
CA TYR A 108 2.88 -7.71 9.75
C TYR A 108 1.62 -8.39 9.20
N ASN A 109 1.02 -9.31 9.94
CA ASN A 109 -0.16 -10.05 9.48
C ASN A 109 -1.30 -9.13 9.03
N GLY A 110 -1.61 -8.07 9.78
CA GLY A 110 -2.67 -7.11 9.43
C GLY A 110 -2.38 -6.39 8.12
N LEU A 111 -1.14 -5.93 7.92
CA LEU A 111 -0.72 -5.28 6.68
C LEU A 111 -0.73 -6.26 5.50
N PHE A 112 -0.30 -7.52 5.70
CA PHE A 112 -0.30 -8.54 4.65
C PHE A 112 -1.72 -8.84 4.15
N ILE A 113 -2.65 -9.06 5.07
CA ILE A 113 -4.07 -9.26 4.76
C ILE A 113 -4.64 -8.03 4.04
N GLY A 114 -4.34 -6.83 4.55
CA GLY A 114 -4.76 -5.57 3.94
C GLY A 114 -4.27 -5.41 2.49
N LEU A 115 -3.02 -5.80 2.21
CA LEU A 115 -2.48 -5.78 0.85
C LEU A 115 -3.20 -6.78 -0.06
N ILE A 116 -3.45 -8.01 0.39
CA ILE A 116 -4.20 -9.00 -0.38
C ILE A 116 -5.60 -8.47 -0.71
N GLU A 117 -6.32 -7.94 0.26
CA GLU A 117 -7.67 -7.42 0.04
C GLU A 117 -7.68 -6.20 -0.90
N CYS A 118 -6.69 -5.31 -0.79
CA CYS A 118 -6.50 -4.21 -1.73
C CYS A 118 -6.28 -4.72 -3.16
N LEU A 119 -5.35 -5.66 -3.36
CA LEU A 119 -5.07 -6.25 -4.69
C LEU A 119 -6.28 -6.99 -5.26
N LYS A 120 -7.06 -7.70 -4.42
CA LYS A 120 -8.33 -8.33 -4.82
C LYS A 120 -9.37 -7.29 -5.23
N ALA A 121 -9.55 -6.23 -4.43
CA ALA A 121 -10.47 -5.16 -4.75
C ALA A 121 -10.14 -4.53 -6.11
N LEU A 122 -8.87 -4.20 -6.33
CA LEU A 122 -8.37 -3.63 -7.58
C LEU A 122 -8.50 -4.57 -8.78
N ALA A 123 -8.31 -5.88 -8.58
CA ALA A 123 -8.28 -6.84 -9.69
C ALA A 123 -9.64 -7.43 -10.04
N LEU A 124 -10.54 -7.61 -9.06
CA LEU A 124 -11.70 -8.49 -9.17
C LEU A 124 -13.04 -7.78 -8.90
N THR A 125 -13.03 -6.50 -8.53
CA THR A 125 -14.26 -5.76 -8.24
C THR A 125 -14.37 -4.48 -9.07
N GLU A 126 -15.53 -3.82 -9.00
CA GLU A 126 -15.79 -2.51 -9.60
C GLU A 126 -15.51 -1.35 -8.62
N LEU A 127 -14.84 -1.63 -7.51
CA LEU A 127 -14.47 -0.59 -6.55
C LEU A 127 -13.53 0.43 -7.21
N ASP A 128 -13.72 1.70 -6.91
CA ASP A 128 -12.84 2.77 -7.36
C ASP A 128 -11.41 2.56 -6.88
N SER A 129 -10.45 2.65 -7.78
CA SER A 129 -9.05 2.38 -7.49
C SER A 129 -8.45 3.32 -6.44
N ALA A 130 -8.93 4.56 -6.40
CA ALA A 130 -8.49 5.54 -5.42
C ALA A 130 -9.05 5.22 -4.03
N GLU A 131 -10.31 4.81 -3.93
CA GLU A 131 -10.92 4.38 -2.66
C GLU A 131 -10.23 3.13 -2.11
N ALA A 132 -9.92 2.14 -2.97
CA ALA A 132 -9.17 0.95 -2.57
C ALA A 132 -7.78 1.29 -2.03
N LEU A 133 -7.06 2.20 -2.69
CA LEU A 133 -5.74 2.64 -2.24
C LEU A 133 -5.81 3.47 -0.95
N ILE A 134 -6.81 4.34 -0.79
CA ILE A 134 -7.02 5.10 0.46
C ILE A 134 -7.27 4.14 1.62
N ALA A 135 -8.18 3.18 1.46
CA ALA A 135 -8.47 2.19 2.50
C ALA A 135 -7.21 1.41 2.90
N PHE A 136 -6.41 0.99 1.92
CA PHE A 136 -5.16 0.29 2.18
C PHE A 136 -4.12 1.18 2.89
N ALA A 137 -3.97 2.44 2.46
CA ALA A 137 -3.03 3.37 3.09
C ALA A 137 -3.37 3.64 4.57
N LEU A 138 -4.67 3.72 4.91
CA LEU A 138 -5.12 3.83 6.30
C LEU A 138 -4.76 2.59 7.12
N ILE A 139 -4.91 1.39 6.54
CA ILE A 139 -4.48 0.13 7.17
C ILE A 139 -2.96 0.15 7.37
N ALA A 140 -2.19 0.51 6.36
CA ALA A 140 -0.73 0.52 6.41
C ALA A 140 -0.21 1.49 7.49
N LEU A 141 -0.77 2.69 7.58
CA LEU A 141 -0.44 3.65 8.62
C LEU A 141 -0.77 3.12 10.02
N ARG A 142 -1.93 2.49 10.20
CA ARG A 142 -2.30 1.90 11.48
C ARG A 142 -1.37 0.77 11.89
N GLU A 143 -1.08 -0.16 10.99
CA GLU A 143 -0.22 -1.33 11.26
C GLU A 143 1.25 -0.93 11.48
N SER A 144 1.68 0.23 10.97
CA SER A 144 3.02 0.79 11.21
C SER A 144 3.11 1.72 12.42
N GLY A 145 2.02 1.85 13.20
CA GLY A 145 2.02 2.64 14.44
C GLY A 145 1.70 4.13 14.27
N TYR A 146 1.24 4.55 13.09
CA TYR A 146 0.87 5.93 12.78
C TYR A 146 -0.61 6.06 12.39
N PRO A 147 -1.57 5.59 13.21
CA PRO A 147 -2.99 5.65 12.86
C PRO A 147 -3.43 7.09 12.66
N ILE A 148 -4.31 7.30 11.68
CA ILE A 148 -5.03 8.56 11.54
C ILE A 148 -6.26 8.51 12.45
N ASP A 149 -6.40 9.49 13.34
CA ASP A 149 -7.60 9.66 14.15
C ASP A 149 -8.72 10.26 13.29
N LEU A 150 -9.72 9.42 12.99
CA LEU A 150 -10.93 9.77 12.28
C LEU A 150 -12.15 9.83 13.20
N GLY A 151 -11.92 9.99 14.50
CA GLY A 151 -12.96 10.20 15.51
C GLY A 151 -13.85 11.41 15.20
N TYR A 152 -14.88 11.58 16.01
CA TYR A 152 -15.78 12.71 15.84
C TYR A 152 -15.04 14.02 16.18
N LEU A 153 -15.21 15.05 15.34
CA LEU A 153 -14.70 16.40 15.62
C LEU A 153 -15.59 17.07 16.66
N GLU A 154 -15.44 16.71 17.94
CA GLU A 154 -16.29 17.20 19.03
C GLU A 154 -16.12 18.72 19.31
N GLU A 155 -15.05 19.34 18.84
CA GLU A 155 -14.68 20.72 19.18
C GLU A 155 -15.25 21.76 18.22
N CYS A 156 -16.09 21.37 17.26
CA CYS A 156 -16.76 22.27 16.35
C CYS A 156 -18.23 22.44 16.80
N ASP A 157 -18.49 23.38 17.71
CA ASP A 157 -19.85 23.84 18.01
C ASP A 157 -20.54 24.31 16.71
N GLY A 158 -21.29 23.39 16.08
CA GLY A 158 -22.37 23.68 15.14
C GLY A 158 -22.02 23.97 13.68
N GLU A 159 -20.82 24.36 13.32
CA GLU A 159 -20.40 24.52 11.92
C GLU A 159 -18.95 24.06 11.77
N ILE A 160 -18.76 22.88 11.18
CA ILE A 160 -17.46 22.49 10.62
C ILE A 160 -17.23 23.46 9.45
N GLY A 161 -16.62 24.61 9.74
CA GLY A 161 -16.24 25.58 8.74
C GLY A 161 -15.26 24.97 7.76
N ASP A 162 -15.11 25.56 6.56
CA ASP A 162 -14.19 25.13 5.48
C ASP A 162 -12.70 25.06 5.89
N ARG A 163 -12.37 25.14 7.16
CA ARG A 163 -11.01 25.28 7.70
C ARG A 163 -10.68 24.16 8.67
N LEU A 164 -10.42 22.96 8.12
CA LEU A 164 -9.75 21.91 8.87
C LEU A 164 -8.24 21.98 8.65
N TRP A 165 -7.51 21.56 9.67
CA TRP A 165 -6.08 21.28 9.62
C TRP A 165 -5.87 19.81 9.91
N PHE A 166 -4.90 19.21 9.25
CA PHE A 166 -4.42 17.88 9.60
C PHE A 166 -3.05 18.02 10.25
N ASP A 167 -2.97 17.64 11.53
CA ASP A 167 -1.74 17.67 12.31
C ASP A 167 -0.93 16.40 12.07
N PHE A 168 0.24 16.54 11.49
CA PHE A 168 1.14 15.42 11.20
C PHE A 168 1.77 14.84 12.45
N SER A 169 1.90 15.61 13.54
CA SER A 169 2.47 15.11 14.79
C SER A 169 1.57 14.02 15.39
N ASP A 170 0.29 14.32 15.48
CA ASP A 170 -0.70 13.50 16.16
C ASP A 170 -1.54 12.62 15.21
N GLY A 171 -1.45 12.85 13.89
CA GLY A 171 -2.26 12.11 12.90
C GLY A 171 -3.75 12.40 13.01
N ARG A 172 -4.16 13.62 13.35
CA ARG A 172 -5.55 13.98 13.60
C ARG A 172 -6.00 15.24 12.88
N PHE A 173 -7.30 15.35 12.67
CA PHE A 173 -7.93 16.56 12.18
C PHE A 173 -8.27 17.51 13.33
N THR A 174 -8.10 18.82 13.13
CA THR A 174 -8.41 19.87 14.09
C THR A 174 -9.00 21.08 13.38
N ALA A 175 -9.89 21.78 14.06
CA ALA A 175 -10.46 23.04 13.58
C ALA A 175 -9.55 24.26 13.80
N PHE A 176 -8.44 24.12 14.51
CA PHE A 176 -7.60 25.22 14.97
C PHE A 176 -6.27 25.30 14.22
N ASP A 177 -5.88 26.52 13.87
CA ASP A 177 -4.58 26.91 13.30
C ASP A 177 -3.44 26.81 14.35
N ARG A 178 -3.37 25.68 15.07
CA ARG A 178 -2.37 25.44 16.12
C ARG A 178 -1.35 24.36 15.80
N CYS A 179 -1.43 23.81 14.57
CA CYS A 179 -0.49 22.78 14.14
C CYS A 179 0.89 23.38 13.90
N VAL A 180 1.89 22.83 14.58
CA VAL A 180 3.30 23.17 14.33
C VAL A 180 3.79 22.48 13.06
N GLN A 181 3.30 21.24 12.79
CA GLN A 181 3.58 20.44 11.60
C GLN A 181 2.26 19.92 11.07
N GLY A 182 1.72 20.55 10.04
CA GLY A 182 0.46 20.14 9.47
C GLY A 182 0.13 20.90 8.20
N GLU A 183 -0.92 20.47 7.54
CA GLU A 183 -1.43 21.11 6.33
C GLU A 183 -2.93 21.41 6.41
N ARG A 184 -3.37 22.35 5.58
CA ARG A 184 -4.80 22.62 5.45
C ARG A 184 -5.49 21.41 4.84
N ALA A 185 -6.49 20.93 5.54
CA ALA A 185 -7.37 19.89 5.09
C ALA A 185 -8.78 20.45 4.78
N SER A 186 -9.59 19.67 4.10
CA SER A 186 -10.97 20.02 3.82
C SER A 186 -11.92 19.01 4.45
N VAL A 187 -13.13 19.45 4.74
CA VAL A 187 -14.21 18.59 5.25
C VAL A 187 -14.45 17.39 4.32
N CYS A 188 -14.41 17.61 3.00
CA CYS A 188 -14.55 16.51 2.05
C CYS A 188 -13.40 15.47 2.14
N THR A 189 -12.17 15.90 2.44
CA THR A 189 -11.06 14.97 2.71
C THR A 189 -11.35 14.11 3.93
N TYR A 190 -11.77 14.71 5.03
CA TYR A 190 -12.12 14.02 6.26
C TYR A 190 -13.23 12.97 6.04
N HIS A 191 -14.35 13.36 5.39
CA HIS A 191 -15.45 12.42 5.12
C HIS A 191 -15.05 11.32 4.14
N THR A 192 -14.21 11.61 3.15
CA THR A 192 -13.68 10.58 2.24
C THR A 192 -12.83 9.56 3.00
N LEU A 193 -11.97 9.99 3.91
CA LEU A 193 -11.17 9.06 4.74
C LEU A 193 -12.07 8.21 5.64
N ARG A 194 -13.10 8.81 6.25
CA ARG A 194 -14.08 8.06 7.06
C ARG A 194 -14.82 7.01 6.24
N LYS A 195 -15.28 7.36 5.04
CA LYS A 195 -15.89 6.41 4.08
C LYS A 195 -14.97 5.22 3.83
N CYS A 196 -13.72 5.49 3.42
CA CYS A 196 -12.74 4.45 3.11
C CYS A 196 -12.31 3.64 4.34
N ALA A 197 -12.43 4.19 5.54
CA ALA A 197 -12.21 3.49 6.80
C ALA A 197 -13.42 2.67 7.27
N GLY A 198 -14.55 2.71 6.55
CA GLY A 198 -15.80 2.05 6.95
C GLY A 198 -16.52 2.72 8.13
N LEU A 199 -16.23 4.01 8.39
CA LEU A 199 -16.88 4.81 9.43
C LEU A 199 -18.08 5.59 8.86
N ALA A 200 -18.96 6.10 9.72
CA ALA A 200 -20.05 6.99 9.31
C ALA A 200 -19.50 8.28 8.67
N TYR A 201 -20.07 8.70 7.56
CA TYR A 201 -19.65 9.88 6.78
C TYR A 201 -20.87 10.59 6.19
N ASP A 202 -20.65 11.81 5.68
CA ASP A 202 -21.67 12.58 4.98
C ASP A 202 -21.44 12.49 3.46
N GLU A 203 -22.42 11.96 2.73
CA GLU A 203 -22.32 11.79 1.26
C GLU A 203 -22.27 13.12 0.50
N GLU A 204 -22.97 14.14 1.00
CA GLU A 204 -22.97 15.46 0.35
C GLU A 204 -21.60 16.15 0.42
N MET A 205 -20.76 15.74 1.37
CA MET A 205 -19.42 16.28 1.60
C MET A 205 -18.29 15.54 0.87
N LEU A 206 -18.59 14.56 0.00
CA LEU A 206 -17.55 13.76 -0.66
C LEU A 206 -16.93 14.41 -1.91
N LEU A 207 -17.57 15.43 -2.48
CA LEU A 207 -17.15 15.98 -3.78
C LEU A 207 -15.71 16.54 -3.76
N GLY A 208 -14.85 15.94 -4.60
CA GLY A 208 -13.44 16.32 -4.71
C GLY A 208 -12.55 15.88 -3.54
N GLY A 209 -13.08 15.08 -2.59
CA GLY A 209 -12.36 14.60 -1.42
C GLY A 209 -11.28 13.57 -1.75
N THR A 210 -11.52 12.70 -2.72
CA THR A 210 -10.66 11.55 -3.04
C THR A 210 -9.22 11.96 -3.39
N LYS A 211 -9.03 12.89 -4.33
CA LYS A 211 -7.69 13.37 -4.71
C LYS A 211 -6.97 14.07 -3.56
N ARG A 212 -7.72 14.84 -2.76
CA ARG A 212 -7.16 15.52 -1.58
C ARG A 212 -6.77 14.53 -0.50
N ALA A 213 -7.57 13.49 -0.28
CA ALA A 213 -7.27 12.41 0.65
C ALA A 213 -5.98 11.66 0.24
N LEU A 214 -5.83 11.33 -1.04
CA LEU A 214 -4.61 10.70 -1.55
C LEU A 214 -3.36 11.57 -1.35
N ARG A 215 -3.45 12.87 -1.63
CA ARG A 215 -2.32 13.80 -1.43
C ARG A 215 -1.94 13.91 0.04
N LEU A 216 -2.93 14.05 0.93
CA LEU A 216 -2.71 14.09 2.37
C LEU A 216 -2.08 12.80 2.88
N LEU A 217 -2.60 11.64 2.48
CA LEU A 217 -2.04 10.34 2.87
C LEU A 217 -0.60 10.16 2.38
N LYS A 218 -0.31 10.57 1.12
CA LYS A 218 1.06 10.53 0.60
C LYS A 218 1.98 11.42 1.42
N ALA A 219 1.58 12.66 1.71
CA ALA A 219 2.39 13.59 2.51
C ALA A 219 2.63 13.06 3.92
N PHE A 220 1.61 12.49 4.55
CA PHE A 220 1.72 11.91 5.89
C PHE A 220 2.61 10.65 5.91
N LEU A 221 2.48 9.77 4.92
CA LEU A 221 3.39 8.63 4.76
C LEU A 221 4.84 9.08 4.62
N MET A 222 5.11 10.07 3.74
CA MET A 222 6.47 10.61 3.55
C MET A 222 7.05 11.18 4.85
N GLU A 223 6.24 11.89 5.63
CA GLU A 223 6.64 12.45 6.93
C GLU A 223 6.98 11.35 7.95
N LYS A 224 6.19 10.27 7.99
CA LYS A 224 6.34 9.21 9.00
C LYS A 224 7.40 8.17 8.67
N THR A 225 7.67 7.93 7.39
CA THR A 225 8.60 6.88 6.95
C THR A 225 9.94 7.45 6.45
N GLU A 226 10.02 8.76 6.20
CA GLU A 226 11.16 9.42 5.56
C GLU A 226 11.47 8.86 4.14
N GLU A 227 10.50 8.18 3.54
CA GLU A 227 10.61 7.55 2.21
C GLU A 227 9.90 8.38 1.13
N THR A 228 10.24 8.15 -0.13
CA THR A 228 9.56 8.76 -1.28
C THR A 228 8.61 7.76 -1.93
N TYR A 229 7.46 8.24 -2.38
CA TYR A 229 6.38 7.45 -2.99
C TYR A 229 6.14 7.91 -4.42
N GLU A 230 6.94 7.41 -5.37
CA GLU A 230 6.90 7.82 -6.78
C GLU A 230 5.67 7.26 -7.50
N ASN A 231 5.38 5.95 -7.34
CA ASN A 231 4.21 5.31 -7.94
C ASN A 231 2.92 5.87 -7.38
N PHE A 232 2.89 6.21 -6.08
CA PHE A 232 1.75 6.88 -5.48
C PHE A 232 1.54 8.28 -6.10
N GLY A 233 2.63 9.03 -6.32
CA GLY A 233 2.58 10.31 -7.01
C GLY A 233 2.09 10.20 -8.44
N GLU A 234 2.54 9.19 -9.18
CA GLU A 234 2.11 8.91 -10.55
C GLU A 234 0.63 8.53 -10.61
N PHE A 235 0.16 7.70 -9.69
CA PHE A 235 -1.25 7.36 -9.58
C PHE A 235 -2.13 8.61 -9.39
N ILE A 236 -1.73 9.52 -8.48
CA ILE A 236 -2.46 10.78 -8.27
C ILE A 236 -2.51 11.60 -9.57
N ARG A 237 -1.40 11.65 -10.31
CA ARG A 237 -1.31 12.39 -11.59
C ARG A 237 -2.26 11.80 -12.64
N LEU A 238 -2.29 10.47 -12.79
CA LEU A 238 -3.18 9.79 -13.71
C LEU A 238 -4.68 10.00 -13.41
N LEU A 239 -5.04 10.36 -12.18
CA LEU A 239 -6.42 10.74 -11.84
C LEU A 239 -6.73 12.19 -12.23
N GLU A 240 -5.74 12.99 -12.63
CA GLU A 240 -5.89 14.40 -13.01
C GLU A 240 -6.09 14.58 -14.52
N ASP A 241 -5.61 13.61 -15.31
CA ASP A 241 -5.76 13.54 -16.78
C ASP A 241 -7.13 12.97 -17.17
#